data_aecc9e768f32fa6ff42e3eb9cc952132
#
_entry.id   aecc9e768f32fa6ff42e3eb9cc952132
#
_cell.length_a   1.000
_cell.length_b   1.000
_cell.length_c   1.000
_cell.angle_alpha   90.00
_cell.angle_beta   90.00
_cell.angle_gamma   90.00
#
_symmetry.space_group_name_H-M   'P 1'
#
loop_
_entity.id
_entity.type
_entity.pdbx_description
1 polymer ?
#
loop_
_entity_poly.entity_id
_entity_poly.type
_entity_poly.pdbx_seq_one_letter_code
_entity_poly.pdbx_strand_id
1 'polypeptide(L)'
;MLPYSDWQWATRCISESFLSLVAGFQSAVKQLGKCPAHLGTDNSSAATHEVEAMPGRPRAYNSDYLELCTHYDLRPVTINVGCPYEHGDVEAQNRHLKRRIEQHLILRGSREFGSVEEYDQFVLGILHRANAARQQRLSEELAVMRPLPGSALAEYREYAPLVSSQSLIRVNKHAYSVPSRLIGHTLRVQQHEALLKVYLGGEHLFDLPRLRGNSGAAVDFRHVIDPLLRKPGAFVHYRHRQALYPSTTFRAAYDRLVADHGERPGVIEYLQLLKLAAEQTVEAVEPLLQERLAQAGKWRALQVREQIAPSPRTIVSLTELTPALEDYDRLIELPSPESWGTSGSEVANG
;
A
#
# COMPACT_ATOMS: atom_id res chain seq x y z
N MET A 1 -23.80 13.84 2.16
CA MET A 1 -25.23 13.95 2.60
C MET A 1 -26.02 14.68 1.53
N LEU A 2 -27.26 14.28 1.30
CA LEU A 2 -28.21 14.99 0.44
C LEU A 2 -29.17 15.82 1.31
N PRO A 3 -29.31 17.11 1.06
CA PRO A 3 -30.05 17.99 1.98
C PRO A 3 -31.56 17.75 2.04
N TYR A 4 -32.19 17.32 0.92
CA TYR A 4 -33.63 17.12 0.86
C TYR A 4 -34.10 15.82 1.53
N SER A 5 -33.40 14.73 1.21
CA SER A 5 -33.77 13.40 1.74
C SER A 5 -33.07 13.07 3.06
N ASP A 6 -32.11 13.86 3.51
CA ASP A 6 -31.19 13.54 4.61
C ASP A 6 -30.40 12.24 4.41
N TRP A 7 -30.34 11.74 3.17
CA TRP A 7 -29.56 10.55 2.87
C TRP A 7 -28.08 10.78 3.19
N GLN A 8 -27.46 9.80 3.84
CA GLN A 8 -26.08 9.87 4.31
C GLN A 8 -25.24 8.74 3.75
N TRP A 9 -24.01 9.08 3.42
CA TRP A 9 -22.97 8.12 3.11
C TRP A 9 -21.69 8.53 3.83
N ALA A 10 -20.91 7.57 4.28
CA ALA A 10 -19.63 7.81 4.90
C ALA A 10 -18.64 6.73 4.43
N THR A 11 -17.41 7.17 4.22
CA THR A 11 -16.27 6.31 3.95
C THR A 11 -15.17 6.65 4.95
N ARG A 12 -14.42 5.65 5.33
CA ARG A 12 -13.22 5.85 6.14
C ARG A 12 -12.15 6.49 5.29
N CYS A 13 -11.49 7.51 5.81
CA CYS A 13 -10.31 8.11 5.19
C CYS A 13 -9.14 8.06 6.17
N ILE A 14 -7.93 8.00 5.63
CA ILE A 14 -6.70 7.98 6.43
C ILE A 14 -6.17 9.42 6.61
N SER A 15 -6.56 10.32 5.73
CA SER A 15 -6.18 11.74 5.78
C SER A 15 -7.23 12.61 5.09
N GLU A 16 -7.28 13.88 5.47
CA GLU A 16 -8.07 14.91 4.80
C GLU A 16 -7.37 15.36 3.50
N SER A 17 -7.24 14.44 2.53
CA SER A 17 -6.61 14.70 1.25
C SER A 17 -7.63 14.78 0.12
N PHE A 18 -7.25 15.40 -0.99
CA PHE A 18 -8.08 15.42 -2.18
C PHE A 18 -8.43 14.00 -2.67
N LEU A 19 -7.49 13.05 -2.61
CA LEU A 19 -7.75 11.66 -2.98
C LEU A 19 -8.83 11.00 -2.10
N SER A 20 -8.83 11.32 -0.80
CA SER A 20 -9.89 10.85 0.11
C SER A 20 -11.24 11.47 -0.22
N LEU A 21 -11.28 12.75 -0.61
CA LEU A 21 -12.49 13.44 -1.06
C LEU A 21 -13.04 12.78 -2.33
N VAL A 22 -12.19 12.53 -3.33
CA VAL A 22 -12.58 11.87 -4.59
C VAL A 22 -13.14 10.47 -4.30
N ALA A 23 -12.42 9.64 -3.54
CA ALA A 23 -12.86 8.28 -3.21
C ALA A 23 -14.18 8.30 -2.43
N GLY A 24 -14.35 9.19 -1.47
CA GLY A 24 -15.58 9.35 -0.69
C GLY A 24 -16.76 9.78 -1.55
N PHE A 25 -16.55 10.77 -2.42
CA PHE A 25 -17.58 11.24 -3.36
C PHE A 25 -17.98 10.14 -4.35
N GLN A 26 -17.01 9.50 -4.99
CA GLN A 26 -17.24 8.42 -5.95
C GLN A 26 -17.97 7.23 -5.32
N SER A 27 -17.60 6.84 -4.10
CA SER A 27 -18.30 5.82 -3.32
C SER A 27 -19.76 6.20 -3.08
N ALA A 28 -20.03 7.46 -2.72
CA ALA A 28 -21.38 7.95 -2.47
C ALA A 28 -22.25 7.95 -3.73
N VAL A 29 -21.77 8.52 -4.84
CA VAL A 29 -22.55 8.59 -6.09
C VAL A 29 -22.73 7.22 -6.74
N LYS A 30 -21.77 6.31 -6.58
CA LYS A 30 -21.90 4.90 -7.00
C LYS A 30 -23.03 4.20 -6.23
N GLN A 31 -23.13 4.44 -4.93
CA GLN A 31 -24.21 3.90 -4.10
C GLN A 31 -25.58 4.49 -4.46
N LEU A 32 -25.62 5.76 -4.83
CA LEU A 32 -26.85 6.43 -5.31
C LEU A 32 -27.26 5.98 -6.72
N GLY A 33 -26.30 5.60 -7.56
CA GLY A 33 -26.52 5.35 -9.00
C GLY A 33 -26.81 6.62 -9.81
N LYS A 34 -26.70 7.79 -9.20
CA LYS A 34 -26.98 9.11 -9.76
C LYS A 34 -25.99 10.15 -9.27
N CYS A 35 -25.88 11.27 -10.01
CA CYS A 35 -24.99 12.37 -9.72
C CYS A 35 -25.81 13.64 -9.35
N PRO A 36 -25.51 14.30 -8.22
CA PRO A 36 -26.12 15.57 -7.84
C PRO A 36 -25.68 16.71 -8.78
N ALA A 37 -26.39 17.83 -8.77
CA ALA A 37 -26.00 19.02 -9.53
C ALA A 37 -24.93 19.88 -8.83
N HIS A 38 -24.86 19.81 -7.51
CA HIS A 38 -23.99 20.65 -6.69
C HIS A 38 -23.14 19.80 -5.74
N LEU A 39 -21.92 20.23 -5.52
CA LEU A 39 -21.03 19.66 -4.49
C LEU A 39 -20.64 20.77 -3.53
N GLY A 40 -21.20 20.71 -2.32
CA GLY A 40 -20.83 21.58 -1.21
C GLY A 40 -19.71 20.96 -0.39
N THR A 41 -18.66 21.72 -0.14
CA THR A 41 -17.56 21.32 0.74
C THR A 41 -17.31 22.40 1.77
N ASP A 42 -16.80 21.99 2.93
CA ASP A 42 -16.22 22.93 3.87
C ASP A 42 -14.95 23.59 3.28
N ASN A 43 -14.42 24.60 3.97
CA ASN A 43 -13.22 25.30 3.56
C ASN A 43 -11.92 24.49 3.80
N SER A 44 -11.98 23.15 3.63
CA SER A 44 -10.81 22.28 3.82
C SER A 44 -9.78 22.50 2.69
N SER A 45 -8.53 22.22 2.99
CA SER A 45 -7.41 22.29 2.03
C SER A 45 -7.54 21.31 0.87
N ALA A 46 -8.42 20.33 0.97
CA ALA A 46 -8.73 19.39 -0.10
C ALA A 46 -9.49 20.05 -1.26
N ALA A 47 -10.34 21.05 -0.96
CA ALA A 47 -11.19 21.70 -1.94
C ALA A 47 -10.73 23.13 -2.28
N THR A 48 -10.18 23.86 -1.31
CA THR A 48 -9.85 25.29 -1.45
C THR A 48 -8.45 25.61 -0.91
N HIS A 49 -7.82 26.65 -1.47
CA HIS A 49 -6.58 27.21 -0.95
C HIS A 49 -6.74 28.73 -0.75
N GLU A 50 -6.00 29.30 0.20
CA GLU A 50 -5.95 30.73 0.42
C GLU A 50 -5.15 31.39 -0.70
N VAL A 51 -5.75 32.37 -1.37
CA VAL A 51 -5.07 33.22 -2.36
C VAL A 51 -4.53 34.43 -1.63
N GLU A 52 -3.25 34.40 -1.28
CA GLU A 52 -2.51 35.42 -0.49
C GLU A 52 -3.11 35.77 0.89
N ALA A 53 -2.27 35.84 1.91
CA ALA A 53 -2.64 36.05 3.31
C ALA A 53 -3.14 37.49 3.58
N MET A 54 -4.34 37.82 3.08
CA MET A 54 -5.03 39.04 3.50
C MET A 54 -6.42 38.70 4.05
N PRO A 55 -6.81 39.26 5.20
CA PRO A 55 -8.13 39.03 5.78
C PRO A 55 -9.24 39.49 4.81
N GLY A 56 -10.20 38.60 4.53
CA GLY A 56 -11.39 38.90 3.72
C GLY A 56 -11.31 38.58 2.23
N ARG A 57 -10.25 37.97 1.71
CA ARG A 57 -10.17 37.52 0.31
C ARG A 57 -10.87 36.21 0.03
N PRO A 58 -11.49 36.03 -1.16
CA PRO A 58 -12.12 34.79 -1.54
C PRO A 58 -11.07 33.69 -1.67
N ARG A 59 -11.38 32.50 -1.15
CA ARG A 59 -10.61 31.29 -1.38
C ARG A 59 -10.79 30.85 -2.83
N ALA A 60 -9.69 30.46 -3.50
CA ALA A 60 -9.75 29.83 -4.80
C ALA A 60 -9.92 28.32 -4.65
N TYR A 61 -10.68 27.73 -5.56
CA TYR A 61 -10.78 26.28 -5.65
C TYR A 61 -9.45 25.69 -6.10
N ASN A 62 -9.12 24.54 -5.53
CA ASN A 62 -7.99 23.74 -5.98
C ASN A 62 -8.25 23.25 -7.41
N SER A 63 -7.24 23.24 -8.30
CA SER A 63 -7.35 22.73 -9.67
C SER A 63 -7.88 21.32 -9.74
N ASP A 64 -7.43 20.45 -8.85
CA ASP A 64 -7.87 19.06 -8.77
C ASP A 64 -9.35 18.96 -8.38
N TYR A 65 -9.83 19.86 -7.50
CA TYR A 65 -11.25 19.93 -7.13
C TYR A 65 -12.12 20.39 -8.30
N LEU A 66 -11.63 21.35 -9.09
CA LEU A 66 -12.30 21.79 -10.32
C LEU A 66 -12.35 20.68 -11.37
N GLU A 67 -11.29 19.87 -11.47
CA GLU A 67 -11.27 18.69 -12.34
C GLU A 67 -12.36 17.67 -11.93
N LEU A 68 -12.50 17.38 -10.63
CA LEU A 68 -13.58 16.55 -10.10
C LEU A 68 -14.96 17.12 -10.48
N CYS A 69 -15.14 18.43 -10.27
CA CYS A 69 -16.40 19.10 -10.60
C CYS A 69 -16.69 19.04 -12.10
N THR A 70 -15.70 19.26 -12.93
CA THR A 70 -15.84 19.20 -14.40
C THR A 70 -16.19 17.77 -14.87
N HIS A 71 -15.49 16.77 -14.33
CA HIS A 71 -15.69 15.36 -14.68
C HIS A 71 -17.12 14.87 -14.38
N TYR A 72 -17.68 15.29 -13.24
CA TYR A 72 -19.06 14.93 -12.83
C TYR A 72 -20.11 15.99 -13.18
N ASP A 73 -19.72 17.05 -13.91
CA ASP A 73 -20.56 18.21 -14.25
C ASP A 73 -21.23 18.80 -13.01
N LEU A 74 -20.45 19.01 -11.95
CA LEU A 74 -20.89 19.55 -10.66
C LEU A 74 -20.67 21.07 -10.61
N ARG A 75 -21.57 21.77 -9.96
CA ARG A 75 -21.34 23.15 -9.57
C ARG A 75 -20.75 23.17 -8.16
N PRO A 76 -19.52 23.68 -7.98
CA PRO A 76 -18.94 23.80 -6.65
C PRO A 76 -19.69 24.86 -5.85
N VAL A 77 -19.97 24.54 -4.59
CA VAL A 77 -20.58 25.45 -3.63
C VAL A 77 -19.66 25.53 -2.43
N THR A 78 -19.11 26.70 -2.15
CA THR A 78 -18.39 26.96 -0.90
C THR A 78 -19.28 27.69 0.07
N ILE A 79 -19.00 27.47 1.33
CA ILE A 79 -19.65 28.16 2.42
C ILE A 79 -19.03 29.52 2.59
N ASN A 80 -19.88 30.50 2.80
CA ASN A 80 -19.42 31.86 3.07
C ASN A 80 -18.65 31.90 4.40
N VAL A 81 -17.46 32.48 4.37
CA VAL A 81 -16.65 32.70 5.58
C VAL A 81 -17.44 33.57 6.55
N GLY A 82 -17.73 33.04 7.74
CA GLY A 82 -18.50 33.75 8.76
C GLY A 82 -20.00 33.46 8.78
N CYS A 83 -20.51 32.52 7.97
CA CYS A 83 -21.91 32.07 7.99
C CYS A 83 -22.06 30.63 8.55
N PRO A 84 -21.95 30.45 9.88
CA PRO A 84 -22.03 29.12 10.49
C PRO A 84 -23.37 28.41 10.30
N TYR A 85 -24.42 29.13 9.92
CA TYR A 85 -25.79 28.57 9.73
C TYR A 85 -25.89 27.70 8.47
N GLU A 86 -25.02 27.89 7.47
CA GLU A 86 -25.06 27.13 6.21
C GLU A 86 -24.60 25.67 6.38
N HIS A 87 -23.98 25.36 7.52
CA HIS A 87 -23.50 24.01 7.87
C HIS A 87 -24.27 23.32 8.99
N GLY A 88 -25.20 24.01 9.63
CA GLY A 88 -25.90 23.48 10.80
C GLY A 88 -26.48 22.09 10.57
N ASP A 89 -27.04 21.83 9.41
CA ASP A 89 -27.62 20.53 9.05
C ASP A 89 -26.56 19.46 8.85
N VAL A 90 -25.46 19.77 8.14
CA VAL A 90 -24.36 18.82 7.90
C VAL A 90 -23.65 18.47 9.21
N GLU A 91 -23.38 19.47 10.06
CA GLU A 91 -22.77 19.27 11.36
C GLU A 91 -23.66 18.47 12.31
N ALA A 92 -24.98 18.78 12.33
CA ALA A 92 -25.96 18.03 13.11
C ALA A 92 -26.03 16.58 12.66
N GLN A 93 -26.08 16.32 11.36
CA GLN A 93 -26.12 14.96 10.83
C GLN A 93 -24.81 14.20 11.06
N ASN A 94 -23.65 14.82 10.98
CA ASN A 94 -22.36 14.21 11.35
C ASN A 94 -22.34 13.84 12.82
N ARG A 95 -22.86 14.70 13.70
CA ARG A 95 -23.00 14.43 15.15
C ARG A 95 -23.94 13.26 15.40
N HIS A 96 -25.07 13.20 14.69
CA HIS A 96 -26.02 12.09 14.77
C HIS A 96 -25.39 10.77 14.30
N LEU A 97 -24.64 10.78 13.20
CA LEU A 97 -23.95 9.58 12.72
C LEU A 97 -22.92 9.08 13.74
N LYS A 98 -22.06 9.96 14.27
CA LYS A 98 -21.09 9.62 15.31
C LYS A 98 -21.77 9.00 16.53
N ARG A 99 -22.86 9.60 16.99
CA ARG A 99 -23.64 9.07 18.12
C ARG A 99 -24.25 7.70 17.83
N ARG A 100 -24.75 7.46 16.61
CA ARG A 100 -25.28 6.15 16.21
C ARG A 100 -24.16 5.09 16.19
N ILE A 101 -23.01 5.41 15.64
CA ILE A 101 -21.87 4.51 15.65
C ILE A 101 -21.52 4.14 17.10
N GLU A 102 -21.42 5.12 17.98
CA GLU A 102 -21.13 4.90 19.40
C GLU A 102 -22.17 3.99 20.08
N GLN A 103 -23.45 4.24 19.87
CA GLN A 103 -24.53 3.41 20.42
C GLN A 103 -24.45 1.96 19.91
N HIS A 104 -24.14 1.75 18.62
CA HIS A 104 -24.00 0.40 18.05
C HIS A 104 -22.72 -0.30 18.55
N LEU A 105 -21.65 0.43 18.83
CA LEU A 105 -20.45 -0.13 19.48
C LEU A 105 -20.76 -0.59 20.91
N ILE A 106 -21.55 0.17 21.67
CA ILE A 106 -22.00 -0.23 23.00
C ILE A 106 -22.86 -1.50 22.92
N LEU A 107 -23.81 -1.56 21.97
CA LEU A 107 -24.65 -2.75 21.76
C LEU A 107 -23.85 -3.98 21.32
N ARG A 108 -22.78 -3.77 20.56
CA ARG A 108 -21.86 -4.84 20.15
C ARG A 108 -21.03 -5.38 21.34
N GLY A 109 -20.83 -4.59 22.38
CA GLY A 109 -20.05 -4.94 23.56
C GLY A 109 -18.53 -4.89 23.37
N SER A 110 -18.05 -4.50 22.19
CA SER A 110 -16.62 -4.36 21.89
C SER A 110 -16.37 -3.26 20.87
N ARG A 111 -15.25 -2.56 21.01
CA ARG A 111 -14.72 -1.59 20.06
C ARG A 111 -13.64 -2.20 19.12
N GLU A 112 -13.25 -3.43 19.38
CA GLU A 112 -12.22 -4.12 18.62
C GLU A 112 -12.83 -4.84 17.40
N PHE A 113 -12.14 -4.79 16.28
CA PHE A 113 -12.51 -5.44 15.02
C PHE A 113 -11.34 -6.29 14.55
N GLY A 114 -11.63 -7.44 13.98
CA GLY A 114 -10.62 -8.36 13.45
C GLY A 114 -9.92 -7.82 12.21
N SER A 115 -10.60 -6.92 11.46
CA SER A 115 -10.04 -6.25 10.29
C SER A 115 -10.67 -4.88 10.06
N VAL A 116 -10.05 -4.11 9.18
CA VAL A 116 -10.56 -2.81 8.74
C VAL A 116 -11.87 -2.97 7.95
N GLU A 117 -11.95 -4.01 7.15
CA GLU A 117 -13.13 -4.35 6.35
C GLU A 117 -14.34 -4.67 7.24
N GLU A 118 -14.12 -5.38 8.35
CA GLU A 118 -15.18 -5.64 9.33
C GLU A 118 -15.74 -4.35 9.92
N TYR A 119 -14.86 -3.39 10.26
CA TYR A 119 -15.29 -2.07 10.72
C TYR A 119 -16.06 -1.31 9.65
N ASP A 120 -15.58 -1.31 8.41
CA ASP A 120 -16.24 -0.64 7.29
C ASP A 120 -17.65 -1.24 7.06
N GLN A 121 -17.80 -2.57 7.09
CA GLN A 121 -19.11 -3.24 6.99
C GLN A 121 -20.04 -2.89 8.16
N PHE A 122 -19.51 -2.80 9.37
CA PHE A 122 -20.26 -2.37 10.54
C PHE A 122 -20.85 -0.95 10.36
N VAL A 123 -20.03 0.01 9.90
CA VAL A 123 -20.47 1.39 9.62
C VAL A 123 -21.51 1.43 8.49
N LEU A 124 -21.27 0.70 7.39
CA LEU A 124 -22.20 0.59 6.28
C LEU A 124 -23.56 0.03 6.74
N GLY A 125 -23.58 -0.97 7.60
CA GLY A 125 -24.82 -1.51 8.17
C GLY A 125 -25.61 -0.47 8.97
N ILE A 126 -24.95 0.45 9.67
CA ILE A 126 -25.58 1.56 10.38
C ILE A 126 -26.18 2.57 9.40
N LEU A 127 -25.43 2.92 8.35
CA LEU A 127 -25.87 3.85 7.31
C LEU A 127 -27.09 3.31 6.54
N HIS A 128 -27.06 2.04 6.15
CA HIS A 128 -28.19 1.42 5.47
C HIS A 128 -29.47 1.45 6.30
N ARG A 129 -29.38 1.10 7.58
CA ARG A 129 -30.53 1.21 8.51
C ARG A 129 -31.04 2.65 8.64
N ALA A 130 -30.12 3.62 8.74
CA ALA A 130 -30.49 5.03 8.84
C ALA A 130 -31.16 5.56 7.56
N ASN A 131 -30.70 5.10 6.41
CA ASN A 131 -31.23 5.52 5.12
C ASN A 131 -32.54 4.81 4.74
N ALA A 132 -32.84 3.65 5.32
CA ALA A 132 -34.07 2.91 5.03
C ALA A 132 -35.33 3.73 5.30
N ALA A 133 -35.34 4.55 6.34
CA ALA A 133 -36.47 5.43 6.68
C ALA A 133 -36.63 6.65 5.73
N ARG A 134 -35.67 6.86 4.81
CA ARG A 134 -35.61 8.04 3.94
C ARG A 134 -35.92 7.74 2.49
N GLN A 135 -36.35 6.52 2.17
CA GLN A 135 -36.49 6.01 0.81
C GLN A 135 -37.48 6.83 -0.04
N GLN A 136 -38.58 7.30 0.53
CA GLN A 136 -39.57 8.09 -0.21
C GLN A 136 -38.95 9.40 -0.70
N ARG A 137 -38.38 10.22 0.20
CA ARG A 137 -37.74 11.49 -0.19
C ARG A 137 -36.55 11.25 -1.09
N LEU A 138 -35.78 10.18 -0.84
CA LEU A 138 -34.64 9.81 -1.68
C LEU A 138 -35.09 9.50 -3.11
N SER A 139 -36.21 8.79 -3.31
CA SER A 139 -36.72 8.50 -4.65
C SER A 139 -37.12 9.77 -5.42
N GLU A 140 -37.71 10.73 -4.74
CA GLU A 140 -38.04 12.04 -5.30
C GLU A 140 -36.78 12.81 -5.72
N GLU A 141 -35.76 12.81 -4.87
CA GLU A 141 -34.49 13.48 -5.13
C GLU A 141 -33.70 12.81 -6.27
N LEU A 142 -33.68 11.48 -6.31
CA LEU A 142 -33.05 10.71 -7.39
C LEU A 142 -33.74 10.92 -8.75
N ALA A 143 -35.02 11.20 -8.78
CA ALA A 143 -35.76 11.45 -10.03
C ALA A 143 -35.24 12.67 -10.80
N VAL A 144 -34.73 13.69 -10.09
CA VAL A 144 -34.19 14.92 -10.67
C VAL A 144 -32.67 14.91 -10.86
N MET A 145 -31.99 13.89 -10.32
CA MET A 145 -30.53 13.74 -10.46
C MET A 145 -30.14 13.19 -11.83
N ARG A 146 -28.95 13.54 -12.27
CA ARG A 146 -28.38 13.12 -13.54
C ARG A 146 -27.81 11.70 -13.46
N PRO A 147 -27.64 11.01 -14.61
CA PRO A 147 -26.91 9.76 -14.66
C PRO A 147 -25.43 9.99 -14.31
N LEU A 148 -24.76 8.93 -13.86
CA LEU A 148 -23.31 8.95 -13.65
C LEU A 148 -22.57 9.06 -14.99
N PRO A 149 -21.37 9.67 -15.01
CA PRO A 149 -20.49 9.61 -16.18
C PRO A 149 -20.08 8.17 -16.48
N GLY A 150 -19.69 7.90 -17.72
CA GLY A 150 -19.33 6.55 -18.18
C GLY A 150 -18.04 5.98 -17.55
N SER A 151 -17.23 6.84 -16.92
CA SER A 151 -15.98 6.43 -16.23
C SER A 151 -15.86 7.14 -14.89
N ALA A 152 -15.18 6.51 -13.95
CA ALA A 152 -14.79 7.14 -12.69
C ALA A 152 -13.52 7.96 -12.88
N LEU A 153 -13.34 9.00 -12.07
CA LEU A 153 -12.09 9.74 -11.99
C LEU A 153 -11.02 8.86 -11.32
N ALA A 154 -9.77 9.01 -11.73
CA ALA A 154 -8.68 8.25 -11.14
C ALA A 154 -8.48 8.61 -9.65
N GLU A 155 -8.46 7.60 -8.79
CA GLU A 155 -8.24 7.75 -7.34
C GLU A 155 -6.74 7.68 -6.99
N TYR A 156 -5.89 8.22 -7.87
CA TYR A 156 -4.45 8.30 -7.67
C TYR A 156 -3.87 9.51 -8.38
N ARG A 157 -2.68 9.92 -7.92
CA ARG A 157 -1.83 10.87 -8.64
C ARG A 157 -0.67 10.12 -9.28
N GLU A 158 -0.33 10.50 -10.51
CA GLU A 158 0.77 9.87 -11.24
C GLU A 158 2.04 10.70 -11.14
N TYR A 159 3.18 10.01 -10.97
CA TYR A 159 4.52 10.57 -10.93
C TYR A 159 5.45 9.73 -11.80
N ALA A 160 6.47 10.37 -12.36
CA ALA A 160 7.49 9.73 -13.18
C ALA A 160 8.90 9.99 -12.61
N PRO A 161 9.22 9.50 -11.38
CA PRO A 161 10.52 9.74 -10.79
C PRO A 161 11.62 8.91 -11.45
N LEU A 162 12.80 9.53 -11.64
CA LEU A 162 14.04 8.84 -11.98
C LEU A 162 14.62 8.17 -10.74
N VAL A 163 15.04 6.90 -10.86
CA VAL A 163 15.73 6.19 -9.78
C VAL A 163 17.16 6.69 -9.66
N SER A 164 17.50 7.23 -8.49
CA SER A 164 18.83 7.76 -8.21
C SER A 164 19.88 6.65 -8.06
N SER A 165 21.17 7.03 -8.09
CA SER A 165 22.31 6.13 -7.82
C SER A 165 22.30 5.52 -6.42
N GLN A 166 21.50 6.06 -5.49
CA GLN A 166 21.29 5.53 -4.15
C GLN A 166 20.08 4.58 -4.05
N SER A 167 19.50 4.13 -5.18
CA SER A 167 18.31 3.27 -5.23
C SER A 167 17.08 3.94 -4.60
N LEU A 168 16.94 5.24 -4.78
CA LEU A 168 15.82 6.02 -4.22
C LEU A 168 15.04 6.70 -5.34
N ILE A 169 13.71 6.72 -5.16
CA ILE A 169 12.79 7.60 -5.90
C ILE A 169 12.23 8.66 -4.95
N ARG A 170 11.85 9.80 -5.50
CA ARG A 170 11.15 10.86 -4.77
C ARG A 170 9.74 11.00 -5.29
N VAL A 171 8.78 10.86 -4.39
CA VAL A 171 7.36 11.11 -4.65
C VAL A 171 6.90 12.18 -3.67
N ASN A 172 6.51 13.34 -4.16
CA ASN A 172 6.31 14.53 -3.34
C ASN A 172 7.57 14.87 -2.51
N LYS A 173 7.39 14.95 -1.19
CA LYS A 173 8.47 15.29 -0.23
C LYS A 173 9.13 14.06 0.39
N HIS A 174 8.73 12.85 -0.03
CA HIS A 174 9.18 11.60 0.57
C HIS A 174 10.12 10.83 -0.35
N ALA A 175 11.10 10.17 0.23
CA ALA A 175 12.01 9.28 -0.46
C ALA A 175 11.63 7.82 -0.19
N TYR A 176 11.68 6.99 -1.22
CA TYR A 176 11.39 5.56 -1.12
C TYR A 176 12.51 4.78 -1.78
N SER A 177 12.99 3.73 -1.10
CA SER A 177 13.95 2.84 -1.73
C SER A 177 13.25 1.89 -2.70
N VAL A 178 13.94 1.61 -3.79
CA VAL A 178 13.53 0.63 -4.80
C VAL A 178 14.70 -0.29 -5.11
N PRO A 179 14.47 -1.51 -5.63
CA PRO A 179 15.54 -2.43 -5.97
C PRO A 179 16.64 -1.79 -6.82
N SER A 180 17.89 -2.01 -6.46
CA SER A 180 19.05 -1.37 -7.11
C SER A 180 19.19 -1.67 -8.60
N ARG A 181 18.59 -2.76 -9.09
CA ARG A 181 18.51 -3.08 -10.53
C ARG A 181 17.74 -2.03 -11.34
N LEU A 182 16.93 -1.19 -10.67
CA LEU A 182 16.13 -0.14 -11.30
C LEU A 182 16.86 1.21 -11.38
N ILE A 183 18.10 1.31 -10.91
CA ILE A 183 18.89 2.55 -10.97
C ILE A 183 18.99 3.04 -12.42
N GLY A 184 18.71 4.33 -12.63
CA GLY A 184 18.75 4.98 -13.93
C GLY A 184 17.46 4.83 -14.76
N HIS A 185 16.48 4.03 -14.31
CA HIS A 185 15.18 3.96 -14.96
C HIS A 185 14.23 5.04 -14.42
N THR A 186 13.37 5.55 -15.29
CA THR A 186 12.21 6.36 -14.89
C THR A 186 11.04 5.41 -14.62
N LEU A 187 10.52 5.44 -13.40
CA LEU A 187 9.40 4.61 -13.00
C LEU A 187 8.10 5.41 -13.10
N ARG A 188 7.01 4.74 -13.44
CA ARG A 188 5.67 5.29 -13.30
C ARG A 188 5.13 4.90 -11.92
N VAL A 189 4.75 5.90 -11.13
CA VAL A 189 4.27 5.69 -9.74
C VAL A 189 2.89 6.28 -9.59
N GLN A 190 1.92 5.44 -9.25
CA GLN A 190 0.56 5.83 -8.91
C GLN A 190 0.45 5.96 -7.38
N GLN A 191 0.27 7.18 -6.91
CA GLN A 191 0.09 7.47 -5.49
C GLN A 191 -1.40 7.41 -5.14
N HIS A 192 -1.80 6.33 -4.50
CA HIS A 192 -3.10 6.16 -3.87
C HIS A 192 -3.14 6.76 -2.45
N GLU A 193 -4.27 6.65 -1.77
CA GLU A 193 -4.38 7.15 -0.41
C GLU A 193 -3.47 6.42 0.59
N ALA A 194 -3.38 5.10 0.52
CA ALA A 194 -2.63 4.27 1.47
C ALA A 194 -1.27 3.80 0.95
N LEU A 195 -1.10 3.69 -0.35
CA LEU A 195 0.07 3.06 -0.98
C LEU A 195 0.47 3.75 -2.28
N LEU A 196 1.67 3.39 -2.74
CA LEU A 196 2.22 3.75 -4.04
C LEU A 196 2.34 2.47 -4.85
N LYS A 197 1.73 2.44 -6.03
CA LYS A 197 1.94 1.36 -7.00
C LYS A 197 3.03 1.75 -7.96
N VAL A 198 4.06 0.92 -8.09
CA VAL A 198 5.24 1.19 -8.88
C VAL A 198 5.25 0.34 -10.14
N TYR A 199 5.45 0.98 -11.28
CA TYR A 199 5.43 0.37 -12.62
C TYR A 199 6.69 0.69 -13.41
N LEU A 200 7.10 -0.24 -14.26
CA LEU A 200 8.12 -0.01 -15.28
C LEU A 200 7.60 -0.51 -16.64
N GLY A 201 7.59 0.37 -17.63
CA GLY A 201 7.14 0.01 -18.98
C GLY A 201 5.70 -0.50 -19.07
N GLY A 202 4.84 -0.18 -18.11
CA GLY A 202 3.45 -0.64 -18.04
C GLY A 202 3.23 -1.85 -17.14
N GLU A 203 4.26 -2.60 -16.77
CA GLU A 203 4.20 -3.71 -15.82
C GLU A 203 4.22 -3.22 -14.37
N HIS A 204 3.30 -3.74 -13.55
CA HIS A 204 3.30 -3.52 -12.10
C HIS A 204 4.43 -4.32 -11.45
N LEU A 205 5.29 -3.64 -10.69
CA LEU A 205 6.45 -4.27 -10.04
C LEU A 205 6.16 -4.62 -8.58
N PHE A 206 5.73 -3.63 -7.80
CA PHE A 206 5.45 -3.78 -6.36
C PHE A 206 4.69 -2.57 -5.81
N ASP A 207 4.19 -2.72 -4.59
CA ASP A 207 3.56 -1.66 -3.81
C ASP A 207 4.47 -1.20 -2.68
N LEU A 208 4.42 0.11 -2.37
CA LEU A 208 5.12 0.71 -1.24
C LEU A 208 4.11 1.39 -0.31
N PRO A 209 4.25 1.30 1.01
CA PRO A 209 3.40 2.03 1.93
C PRO A 209 3.62 3.54 1.77
N ARG A 210 2.54 4.31 1.63
CA ARG A 210 2.64 5.76 1.49
C ARG A 210 3.04 6.41 2.81
N LEU A 211 4.16 7.13 2.79
CA LEU A 211 4.56 7.99 3.89
C LEU A 211 3.70 9.25 3.97
N ARG A 212 3.50 9.74 5.17
CA ARG A 212 2.72 10.93 5.49
C ARG A 212 3.56 11.96 6.22
N GLY A 213 3.03 13.17 6.33
CA GLY A 213 3.72 14.28 6.98
C GLY A 213 4.56 15.11 6.01
N ASN A 214 5.40 15.98 6.54
CA ASN A 214 6.10 17.02 5.76
C ASN A 214 7.31 16.49 4.98
N SER A 215 7.97 15.46 5.48
CA SER A 215 9.10 14.80 4.82
C SER A 215 9.39 13.46 5.50
N GLY A 216 10.00 12.53 4.78
CA GLY A 216 10.39 11.25 5.34
C GLY A 216 11.09 10.38 4.31
N ALA A 217 11.62 9.25 4.77
CA ALA A 217 12.20 8.22 3.91
C ALA A 217 11.77 6.83 4.38
N ALA A 218 11.27 6.02 3.47
CA ALA A 218 11.07 4.59 3.65
C ALA A 218 12.17 3.85 2.90
N VAL A 219 13.10 3.28 3.63
CA VAL A 219 14.24 2.56 3.06
C VAL A 219 14.21 1.12 3.53
N ASP A 220 14.03 0.20 2.60
CA ASP A 220 14.23 -1.22 2.81
C ASP A 220 15.69 -1.56 2.48
N PHE A 221 16.42 -2.11 3.44
CA PHE A 221 17.82 -2.50 3.27
C PHE A 221 18.02 -3.54 2.16
N ARG A 222 17.01 -4.38 1.89
CA ARG A 222 17.00 -5.37 0.81
C ARG A 222 17.23 -4.75 -0.57
N HIS A 223 16.76 -3.52 -0.75
CA HIS A 223 16.90 -2.79 -2.01
C HIS A 223 18.32 -2.28 -2.28
N VAL A 224 19.12 -2.06 -1.23
CA VAL A 224 20.43 -1.38 -1.30
C VAL A 224 21.60 -2.24 -0.89
N ILE A 225 21.37 -3.46 -0.37
CA ILE A 225 22.42 -4.30 0.19
C ILE A 225 23.45 -4.73 -0.86
N ASP A 226 23.04 -5.09 -2.08
CA ASP A 226 23.97 -5.56 -3.12
C ASP A 226 24.95 -4.49 -3.58
N PRO A 227 24.57 -3.23 -3.85
CA PRO A 227 25.51 -2.13 -4.08
C PRO A 227 26.44 -1.86 -2.89
N LEU A 228 25.95 -1.96 -1.65
CA LEU A 228 26.75 -1.74 -0.46
C LEU A 228 27.80 -2.84 -0.24
N LEU A 229 27.48 -4.10 -0.56
CA LEU A 229 28.45 -5.20 -0.55
C LEU A 229 29.58 -4.99 -1.56
N ARG A 230 29.29 -4.42 -2.73
CA ARG A 230 30.31 -4.07 -3.75
C ARG A 230 31.17 -2.90 -3.31
N LYS A 231 30.63 -1.95 -2.56
CA LYS A 231 31.30 -0.74 -2.07
C LYS A 231 31.03 -0.52 -0.58
N PRO A 232 31.62 -1.33 0.33
CA PRO A 232 31.31 -1.28 1.76
C PRO A 232 31.54 0.09 2.41
N GLY A 233 32.56 0.84 1.95
CA GLY A 233 32.80 2.21 2.42
C GLY A 233 31.64 3.20 2.20
N ALA A 234 30.73 2.91 1.28
CA ALA A 234 29.55 3.73 1.07
C ALA A 234 28.53 3.63 2.22
N PHE A 235 28.55 2.56 3.00
CA PHE A 235 27.65 2.35 4.14
C PHE A 235 27.76 3.46 5.19
N VAL A 236 28.99 3.84 5.55
CA VAL A 236 29.22 4.87 6.59
C VAL A 236 28.66 6.22 6.17
N HIS A 237 28.72 6.53 4.88
CA HIS A 237 28.27 7.80 4.30
C HIS A 237 26.84 7.74 3.73
N TYR A 238 26.16 6.59 3.87
CA TYR A 238 24.79 6.46 3.35
C TYR A 238 23.84 7.35 4.13
N ARG A 239 23.14 8.26 3.44
CA ARG A 239 22.27 9.28 4.05
C ARG A 239 21.21 8.69 4.99
N HIS A 240 20.68 7.52 4.65
CA HIS A 240 19.63 6.84 5.41
C HIS A 240 20.16 5.62 6.16
N ARG A 241 21.44 5.68 6.63
CA ARG A 241 22.08 4.57 7.34
C ARG A 241 21.29 4.03 8.52
N GLN A 242 20.56 4.90 9.23
CA GLN A 242 19.74 4.46 10.37
C GLN A 242 18.63 3.47 9.97
N ALA A 243 18.09 3.59 8.76
CA ALA A 243 17.11 2.65 8.23
C ALA A 243 17.72 1.30 7.79
N LEU A 244 19.05 1.18 7.79
CA LEU A 244 19.76 -0.07 7.51
C LEU A 244 20.01 -0.90 8.77
N TYR A 245 19.45 -0.53 9.90
CA TYR A 245 19.43 -1.32 11.13
C TYR A 245 17.99 -1.81 11.35
N PRO A 246 17.65 -3.06 10.95
CA PRO A 246 16.28 -3.56 11.05
C PRO A 246 15.74 -3.57 12.49
N SER A 247 16.65 -3.77 13.47
CA SER A 247 16.33 -3.74 14.89
C SER A 247 17.47 -3.20 15.74
N THR A 248 17.22 -3.01 17.02
CA THR A 248 18.23 -2.64 18.01
C THR A 248 19.31 -3.70 18.15
N THR A 249 18.98 -4.97 17.96
CA THR A 249 19.91 -6.11 17.96
C THR A 249 20.90 -5.99 16.79
N PHE A 250 20.43 -5.66 15.60
CA PHE A 250 21.29 -5.42 14.44
C PHE A 250 22.19 -4.22 14.64
N ARG A 251 21.71 -3.18 15.30
CA ARG A 251 22.54 -2.03 15.65
C ARG A 251 23.65 -2.43 16.63
N ALA A 252 23.33 -3.16 17.69
CA ALA A 252 24.30 -3.65 18.65
C ALA A 252 25.34 -4.58 17.99
N ALA A 253 24.90 -5.44 17.08
CA ALA A 253 25.78 -6.31 16.30
C ALA A 253 26.78 -5.49 15.44
N TYR A 254 26.32 -4.43 14.78
CA TYR A 254 27.19 -3.51 14.05
C TYR A 254 28.24 -2.88 14.97
N ASP A 255 27.83 -2.30 16.09
CA ASP A 255 28.71 -1.61 17.02
C ASP A 255 29.76 -2.60 17.59
N ARG A 256 29.37 -3.85 17.91
CA ARG A 256 30.27 -4.90 18.38
C ARG A 256 31.26 -5.34 17.29
N LEU A 257 30.82 -5.58 16.06
CA LEU A 257 31.68 -5.98 14.95
C LEU A 257 32.71 -4.90 14.61
N VAL A 258 32.33 -3.63 14.67
CA VAL A 258 33.26 -2.50 14.47
C VAL A 258 34.26 -2.42 15.61
N ALA A 259 33.85 -2.60 16.87
CA ALA A 259 34.74 -2.61 18.03
C ALA A 259 35.75 -3.78 17.97
N ASP A 260 35.29 -4.96 17.57
CA ASP A 260 36.12 -6.18 17.56
C ASP A 260 37.09 -6.26 16.37
N HIS A 261 36.73 -5.75 15.20
CA HIS A 261 37.44 -5.93 13.94
C HIS A 261 37.97 -4.62 13.32
N GLY A 262 37.59 -3.47 13.86
CA GLY A 262 37.84 -2.16 13.26
C GLY A 262 36.77 -1.75 12.27
N GLU A 263 36.75 -0.45 11.86
CA GLU A 263 35.64 0.14 11.10
C GLU A 263 35.38 -0.59 9.79
N ARG A 264 36.38 -0.69 8.91
CA ARG A 264 36.17 -1.25 7.56
C ARG A 264 35.84 -2.74 7.57
N PRO A 265 36.59 -3.62 8.28
CA PRO A 265 36.22 -5.03 8.38
C PRO A 265 34.88 -5.25 9.09
N GLY A 266 34.62 -4.52 10.18
CA GLY A 266 33.33 -4.60 10.90
C GLY A 266 32.11 -4.24 10.03
N VAL A 267 32.27 -3.21 9.18
CA VAL A 267 31.22 -2.87 8.19
C VAL A 267 30.97 -4.01 7.21
N ILE A 268 32.06 -4.65 6.72
CA ILE A 268 31.91 -5.78 5.78
C ILE A 268 31.17 -6.95 6.43
N GLU A 269 31.54 -7.31 7.64
CA GLU A 269 30.88 -8.37 8.41
C GLU A 269 29.40 -8.02 8.65
N TYR A 270 29.08 -6.78 9.02
CA TYR A 270 27.72 -6.32 9.21
C TYR A 270 26.90 -6.38 7.92
N LEU A 271 27.44 -5.96 6.78
CA LEU A 271 26.75 -6.05 5.50
C LEU A 271 26.47 -7.50 5.09
N GLN A 272 27.34 -8.45 5.45
CA GLN A 272 27.09 -9.88 5.24
C GLN A 272 25.93 -10.38 6.11
N LEU A 273 25.79 -9.90 7.34
CA LEU A 273 24.62 -10.19 8.18
C LEU A 273 23.32 -9.63 7.59
N LEU A 274 23.34 -8.38 7.10
CA LEU A 274 22.21 -7.80 6.42
C LEU A 274 21.84 -8.59 5.15
N LYS A 275 22.83 -9.07 4.41
CA LYS A 275 22.59 -9.92 3.24
C LYS A 275 21.93 -11.23 3.65
N LEU A 276 22.40 -11.85 4.72
CA LEU A 276 21.80 -13.06 5.28
C LEU A 276 20.35 -12.82 5.71
N ALA A 277 20.07 -11.67 6.37
CA ALA A 277 18.71 -11.28 6.73
C ALA A 277 17.82 -10.95 5.52
N ALA A 278 18.41 -10.52 4.40
CA ALA A 278 17.68 -10.33 3.15
C ALA A 278 17.34 -11.65 2.44
N GLU A 279 18.20 -12.66 2.57
CA GLU A 279 18.05 -14.00 1.98
C GLU A 279 17.09 -14.89 2.80
N GLN A 280 17.13 -14.76 4.11
CA GLN A 280 16.36 -15.59 5.04
C GLN A 280 15.14 -14.83 5.59
N THR A 281 15.30 -14.12 6.65
CA THR A 281 14.41 -13.07 7.20
C THR A 281 15.13 -12.41 8.39
N VAL A 282 14.68 -11.25 8.81
CA VAL A 282 15.20 -10.58 10.02
C VAL A 282 14.95 -11.44 11.26
N GLU A 283 13.75 -12.01 11.34
CA GLU A 283 13.26 -12.82 12.46
C GLU A 283 14.09 -14.11 12.64
N ALA A 284 14.62 -14.67 11.55
CA ALA A 284 15.47 -15.87 11.61
C ALA A 284 16.89 -15.55 12.06
N VAL A 285 17.42 -14.37 11.70
CA VAL A 285 18.78 -13.95 12.02
C VAL A 285 18.89 -13.36 13.42
N GLU A 286 17.89 -12.62 13.88
CA GLU A 286 17.93 -11.84 15.11
C GLU A 286 18.22 -12.66 16.38
N PRO A 287 17.61 -13.85 16.62
CA PRO A 287 17.92 -14.68 17.79
C PRO A 287 19.40 -15.12 17.84
N LEU A 288 19.97 -15.44 16.68
CA LEU A 288 21.37 -15.82 16.60
C LEU A 288 22.32 -14.66 16.89
N LEU A 289 21.94 -13.45 16.47
CA LEU A 289 22.69 -12.24 16.84
C LEU A 289 22.62 -11.99 18.36
N GLN A 290 21.47 -12.18 18.98
CA GLN A 290 21.33 -12.04 20.43
C GLN A 290 22.22 -13.04 21.17
N GLU A 291 22.27 -14.30 20.72
CA GLU A 291 23.16 -15.32 21.28
C GLU A 291 24.65 -14.91 21.13
N ARG A 292 25.04 -14.44 19.95
CA ARG A 292 26.43 -14.00 19.71
C ARG A 292 26.82 -12.78 20.51
N LEU A 293 25.91 -11.84 20.71
CA LEU A 293 26.13 -10.66 21.54
C LEU A 293 26.30 -10.99 23.02
N ALA A 294 25.65 -12.05 23.51
CA ALA A 294 25.76 -12.53 24.88
C ALA A 294 27.08 -13.31 25.13
N GLN A 295 27.69 -13.86 24.08
CA GLN A 295 28.95 -14.61 24.21
C GLN A 295 30.12 -13.68 24.26
N ALA A 296 31.12 -14.04 25.09
CA ALA A 296 32.43 -13.39 25.10
C ALA A 296 33.28 -13.87 23.90
N GLY A 297 33.98 -12.94 23.26
CA GLY A 297 34.88 -13.24 22.15
C GLY A 297 34.50 -12.57 20.84
N LYS A 298 35.44 -12.58 19.89
CA LYS A 298 35.20 -12.05 18.54
C LYS A 298 34.50 -13.11 17.70
N TRP A 299 33.58 -12.64 16.88
CA TRP A 299 32.80 -13.50 15.98
C TRP A 299 32.63 -12.83 14.58
N ARG A 300 32.23 -13.60 13.59
CA ARG A 300 32.02 -13.15 12.21
C ARG A 300 30.70 -13.59 11.66
N ALA A 301 30.25 -12.90 10.63
CA ALA A 301 28.97 -13.19 9.94
C ALA A 301 28.88 -14.64 9.43
N LEU A 302 29.99 -15.22 9.00
CA LEU A 302 30.05 -16.61 8.54
C LEU A 302 29.54 -17.60 9.59
N GLN A 303 29.88 -17.40 10.88
CA GLN A 303 29.44 -18.27 11.95
C GLN A 303 27.91 -18.23 12.18
N VAL A 304 27.27 -17.07 11.92
CA VAL A 304 25.81 -16.93 11.96
C VAL A 304 25.19 -17.61 10.75
N ARG A 305 25.82 -17.46 9.57
CA ARG A 305 25.35 -18.09 8.33
C ARG A 305 25.36 -19.62 8.41
N GLU A 306 26.43 -20.20 8.98
CA GLU A 306 26.52 -21.67 9.14
C GLU A 306 25.46 -22.26 10.06
N GLN A 307 24.92 -21.48 10.99
CA GLN A 307 23.84 -21.92 11.88
C GLN A 307 22.46 -21.91 11.20
N ILE A 308 22.22 -20.96 10.30
CA ILE A 308 20.92 -20.83 9.60
C ILE A 308 20.85 -21.76 8.40
N ALA A 309 21.89 -21.77 7.59
CA ALA A 309 21.99 -22.59 6.39
C ALA A 309 23.23 -23.47 6.52
N PRO A 310 23.13 -24.60 7.23
CA PRO A 310 24.19 -25.58 7.18
C PRO A 310 24.41 -25.93 5.71
N SER A 311 25.62 -25.67 5.21
CA SER A 311 25.96 -25.99 3.83
C SER A 311 25.55 -27.42 3.54
N PRO A 312 24.83 -27.71 2.44
CA PRO A 312 24.50 -29.07 2.07
C PRO A 312 25.82 -29.83 1.88
N ARG A 313 26.24 -30.57 2.91
CA ARG A 313 27.45 -31.42 2.88
C ARG A 313 27.22 -32.71 2.10
N THR A 314 26.14 -32.81 1.37
CA THR A 314 25.91 -33.94 0.50
C THR A 314 26.18 -33.52 -0.93
N ILE A 315 27.45 -33.61 -1.31
CA ILE A 315 27.77 -33.85 -2.72
C ILE A 315 27.16 -35.24 -3.00
N VAL A 316 25.92 -35.27 -3.50
CA VAL A 316 25.41 -36.49 -4.11
C VAL A 316 26.38 -36.79 -5.25
N SER A 317 27.13 -37.87 -5.12
CA SER A 317 28.03 -38.30 -6.17
C SER A 317 27.20 -38.47 -7.43
N LEU A 318 27.60 -37.84 -8.53
CA LEU A 318 26.93 -38.00 -9.82
C LEU A 318 26.79 -39.46 -10.26
N THR A 319 27.60 -40.36 -9.67
CA THR A 319 27.50 -41.84 -9.84
C THR A 319 26.23 -42.42 -9.25
N GLU A 320 25.60 -41.77 -8.24
CA GLU A 320 24.31 -42.26 -7.69
C GLU A 320 23.08 -41.77 -8.48
N LEU A 321 23.29 -40.84 -9.40
CA LEU A 321 22.25 -40.32 -10.28
C LEU A 321 22.29 -40.91 -11.70
N THR A 322 23.17 -41.85 -11.98
CA THR A 322 23.19 -42.57 -13.25
C THR A 322 22.01 -43.58 -13.21
N PRO A 323 20.91 -43.33 -13.92
CA PRO A 323 19.82 -44.29 -13.98
C PRO A 323 20.36 -45.58 -14.58
N ALA A 324 19.98 -46.73 -14.01
CA ALA A 324 20.33 -48.02 -14.55
C ALA A 324 19.77 -48.14 -15.99
N LEU A 325 20.55 -48.70 -16.92
CA LEU A 325 20.10 -48.90 -18.30
C LEU A 325 18.76 -49.62 -18.37
N GLU A 326 18.45 -50.44 -17.41
CA GLU A 326 17.18 -51.14 -17.23
C GLU A 326 15.95 -50.21 -17.05
N ASP A 327 16.17 -48.98 -16.54
CA ASP A 327 15.11 -47.98 -16.40
C ASP A 327 14.74 -47.34 -17.74
N TYR A 328 15.65 -47.36 -18.71
CA TYR A 328 15.39 -46.93 -20.08
C TYR A 328 14.66 -48.01 -20.90
N ASP A 329 14.91 -49.29 -20.65
CA ASP A 329 14.22 -50.37 -21.31
C ASP A 329 12.74 -50.37 -20.96
N ARG A 330 12.35 -50.00 -19.73
CA ARG A 330 10.95 -49.83 -19.33
C ARG A 330 10.21 -48.69 -20.04
N LEU A 331 10.89 -47.70 -20.54
CA LEU A 331 10.29 -46.61 -21.31
C LEU A 331 10.05 -47.00 -22.79
N ILE A 332 10.70 -48.06 -23.27
CA ILE A 332 10.55 -48.56 -24.63
C ILE A 332 9.37 -49.56 -24.73
N GLU A 333 8.93 -50.14 -23.59
CA GLU A 333 7.74 -50.98 -23.50
C GLU A 333 6.43 -50.20 -23.36
N LEU A 334 6.28 -49.08 -24.05
CA LEU A 334 4.98 -48.43 -24.20
C LEU A 334 4.12 -49.29 -25.13
N PRO A 335 2.87 -49.62 -24.74
CA PRO A 335 1.99 -50.45 -25.58
C PRO A 335 1.79 -49.77 -26.93
N SER A 336 1.90 -50.61 -27.99
CA SER A 336 1.72 -50.19 -29.39
C SER A 336 0.35 -49.51 -29.57
N PRO A 337 0.23 -48.57 -30.55
CA PRO A 337 -0.98 -47.73 -30.74
C PRO A 337 -2.27 -48.50 -31.08
N GLU A 338 -2.24 -49.80 -31.20
CA GLU A 338 -3.39 -50.65 -31.60
C GLU A 338 -4.42 -50.90 -30.49
N SER A 339 -4.21 -50.44 -29.26
CA SER A 339 -5.14 -50.63 -28.14
C SER A 339 -6.15 -49.48 -27.91
N TRP A 340 -6.18 -48.49 -28.77
CA TRP A 340 -7.19 -47.44 -28.71
C TRP A 340 -8.43 -47.89 -29.50
N GLY A 341 -9.27 -48.67 -28.82
CA GLY A 341 -10.53 -49.16 -29.37
C GLY A 341 -11.42 -48.02 -29.80
N THR A 342 -11.80 -48.04 -31.06
CA THR A 342 -12.90 -47.28 -31.65
C THR A 342 -14.20 -47.64 -30.94
N SER A 343 -14.66 -46.78 -30.01
CA SER A 343 -16.07 -46.80 -29.60
C SER A 343 -16.88 -46.03 -30.64
N GLY A 344 -17.50 -46.77 -31.54
CA GLY A 344 -18.40 -46.21 -32.52
C GLY A 344 -19.61 -45.53 -31.89
N SER A 345 -19.92 -44.36 -32.39
CA SER A 345 -21.18 -43.69 -32.16
C SER A 345 -22.27 -44.32 -33.00
N GLU A 346 -23.21 -45.02 -32.38
CA GLU A 346 -24.53 -45.27 -32.97
C GLU A 346 -25.43 -44.08 -32.68
N VAL A 347 -25.73 -43.35 -33.74
CA VAL A 347 -26.83 -42.38 -33.79
C VAL A 347 -28.07 -43.18 -34.12
N ALA A 348 -28.97 -43.35 -33.17
CA ALA A 348 -30.33 -43.85 -33.43
C ALA A 348 -31.24 -42.65 -33.67
N ASN A 349 -31.83 -42.58 -34.88
CA ASN A 349 -32.97 -41.79 -35.23
C ASN A 349 -34.23 -42.34 -34.51
N GLY A 350 -35.03 -41.42 -33.93
CA GLY A 350 -36.34 -41.68 -33.41
C GLY A 350 -36.91 -40.35 -32.84
#